data_670c218ac57306031cca28e3e600be08
#
_entry.id   670c218ac57306031cca28e3e600be08
#
_cell.length_a   1.000
_cell.length_b   1.000
_cell.length_c   1.000
_cell.angle_alpha   90.00
_cell.angle_beta   90.00
_cell.angle_gamma   90.00
#
_symmetry.space_group_name_H-M   'P 1'
#
loop_
_entity.id
_entity.type
_entity.pdbx_description
1 polymer ?
#
loop_
_entity_poly.entity_id
_entity_poly.type
_entity_poly.pdbx_seq_one_letter_code
_entity_poly.pdbx_strand_id
1 'polypeptide(L)'
;KVIETRLHNLNRNAGVFSTKSAFALSYLSTCRWVTVDNLGKFLNCHGSQLKAIISILIGRGLLETKDHLVKLRPRVEILAIERVWAFEAKLSHWKEAIEQAERHLWFTRDSYVLMPTIQKDIINTITCECDKRGIGLSLFNVHTGFDTVVKPAKSGVRNSPFLWMLNEMIVGGNNDGTSVLS
;
A
#
# COMPACT_ATOMS: atom_id res chain seq x y z
N LYS A 1 8.38 3.03 4.63
CA LYS A 1 9.01 2.65 5.89
C LYS A 1 8.53 1.26 6.29
N VAL A 2 9.44 0.36 6.54
CA VAL A 2 9.20 -1.04 6.87
C VAL A 2 9.53 -1.27 8.36
N ILE A 3 8.75 -2.15 9.00
CA ILE A 3 8.95 -2.54 10.40
C ILE A 3 9.56 -3.94 10.41
N GLU A 4 10.86 -4.03 10.59
CA GLU A 4 11.65 -5.27 10.50
C GLU A 4 11.17 -6.36 11.46
N THR A 5 10.79 -6.01 12.69
CA THR A 5 10.30 -6.97 13.68
C THR A 5 9.05 -7.75 13.23
N ARG A 6 8.28 -7.20 12.31
CA ARG A 6 7.08 -7.87 11.75
C ARG A 6 7.41 -8.83 10.62
N LEU A 7 8.56 -8.69 9.98
CA LEU A 7 9.00 -9.59 8.91
C LEU A 7 9.24 -11.02 9.42
N HIS A 8 9.65 -11.16 10.67
CA HIS A 8 9.96 -12.47 11.28
C HIS A 8 8.73 -13.26 11.71
N ASN A 9 7.58 -12.61 11.85
CA ASN A 9 6.35 -13.25 12.35
C ASN A 9 5.52 -13.95 11.26
N LEU A 10 5.95 -13.88 9.99
CA LEU A 10 5.20 -14.40 8.86
C LEU A 10 5.85 -15.67 8.31
N ASN A 11 5.09 -16.75 8.21
CA ASN A 11 5.56 -17.99 7.60
C ASN A 11 5.53 -17.86 6.07
N ARG A 12 6.70 -17.73 5.47
CA ARG A 12 6.90 -17.48 4.03
C ARG A 12 6.65 -18.70 3.16
N ASN A 13 6.72 -19.90 3.72
CA ASN A 13 6.70 -21.16 2.98
C ASN A 13 5.29 -21.76 2.79
N ALA A 14 4.23 -21.06 3.20
CA ALA A 14 2.86 -21.56 3.19
C ALA A 14 2.15 -21.45 1.83
N GLY A 15 2.87 -21.62 0.71
CA GLY A 15 2.31 -21.60 -0.64
C GLY A 15 2.32 -20.23 -1.33
N VAL A 16 1.83 -20.20 -2.58
CA VAL A 16 1.88 -18.98 -3.43
C VAL A 16 0.80 -17.99 -3.03
N PHE A 17 1.22 -16.76 -2.69
CA PHE A 17 0.31 -15.65 -2.44
C PHE A 17 -0.24 -15.12 -3.76
N SER A 18 -1.54 -15.16 -3.92
CA SER A 18 -2.24 -14.77 -5.15
C SER A 18 -2.87 -13.39 -5.05
N THR A 19 -3.23 -12.82 -6.20
CA THR A 19 -4.04 -11.57 -6.25
C THR A 19 -5.35 -11.73 -5.45
N LYS A 20 -6.02 -12.88 -5.53
CA LYS A 20 -7.22 -13.17 -4.73
C LYS A 20 -6.92 -13.18 -3.22
N SER A 21 -5.74 -13.62 -2.80
CA SER A 21 -5.28 -13.51 -1.40
C SER A 21 -5.19 -12.05 -0.94
N ALA A 22 -4.64 -11.16 -1.78
CA ALA A 22 -4.56 -9.74 -1.50
C ALA A 22 -5.96 -9.08 -1.40
N PHE A 23 -6.88 -9.44 -2.28
CA PHE A 23 -8.28 -8.99 -2.21
C PHE A 23 -8.97 -9.49 -0.93
N ALA A 24 -8.75 -10.76 -0.55
CA ALA A 24 -9.27 -11.31 0.70
C ALA A 24 -8.81 -10.50 1.91
N LEU A 25 -7.51 -10.23 2.03
CA LEU A 25 -6.95 -9.46 3.15
C LEU A 25 -7.46 -8.01 3.17
N SER A 26 -7.58 -7.38 1.99
CA SER A 26 -8.14 -6.04 1.87
C SER A 26 -9.58 -5.98 2.37
N TYR A 27 -10.41 -6.94 1.98
CA TYR A 27 -11.80 -7.06 2.44
C TYR A 27 -11.87 -7.34 3.95
N LEU A 28 -11.14 -8.34 4.43
CA LEU A 28 -11.13 -8.71 5.84
C LEU A 28 -10.59 -7.60 6.76
N SER A 29 -9.79 -6.68 6.23
CA SER A 29 -9.33 -5.49 6.98
C SER A 29 -10.46 -4.52 7.35
N THR A 30 -11.60 -4.61 6.68
CA THR A 30 -12.79 -3.75 6.93
C THR A 30 -13.84 -4.46 7.77
N CYS A 31 -13.66 -5.74 8.04
CA CYS A 31 -14.62 -6.59 8.74
C CYS A 31 -14.05 -7.09 10.07
N ARG A 32 -14.93 -7.55 10.97
CA ARG A 32 -14.51 -8.29 12.17
C ARG A 32 -14.40 -9.78 11.85
N TRP A 33 -15.50 -10.50 11.95
CA TRP A 33 -15.61 -11.92 11.58
C TRP A 33 -16.46 -12.05 10.34
N VAL A 34 -16.04 -12.89 9.40
CA VAL A 34 -16.74 -13.13 8.13
C VAL A 34 -16.90 -14.64 7.96
N THR A 35 -18.05 -15.09 7.49
CA THR A 35 -18.21 -16.50 7.13
C THR A 35 -17.37 -16.83 5.89
N VAL A 36 -16.88 -18.06 5.82
CA VAL A 36 -16.15 -18.55 4.63
C VAL A 36 -16.97 -18.37 3.36
N ASP A 37 -18.29 -18.60 3.42
CA ASP A 37 -19.19 -18.41 2.26
C ASP A 37 -19.26 -16.96 1.80
N ASN A 38 -19.34 -15.98 2.71
CA ASN A 38 -19.36 -14.57 2.36
C ASN A 38 -18.01 -14.12 1.74
N LEU A 39 -16.91 -14.63 2.27
CA LEU A 39 -15.60 -14.40 1.66
C LEU A 39 -15.54 -14.99 0.25
N GLY A 40 -16.07 -16.21 0.06
CA GLY A 40 -16.15 -16.84 -1.25
C GLY A 40 -17.00 -16.05 -2.25
N LYS A 41 -18.15 -15.52 -1.83
CA LYS A 41 -18.99 -14.63 -2.65
C LYS A 41 -18.25 -13.36 -3.06
N PHE A 42 -17.57 -12.72 -2.11
CA PHE A 42 -16.77 -11.51 -2.39
C PHE A 42 -15.66 -11.78 -3.41
N LEU A 43 -14.93 -12.89 -3.27
CA LEU A 43 -13.82 -13.27 -4.16
C LEU A 43 -14.29 -13.90 -5.49
N ASN A 44 -15.58 -14.12 -5.65
CA ASN A 44 -16.13 -14.92 -6.73
C ASN A 44 -15.36 -16.25 -6.91
N CYS A 45 -15.21 -17.00 -5.82
CA CYS A 45 -14.56 -18.31 -5.81
C CYS A 45 -15.17 -19.25 -4.76
N HIS A 46 -15.17 -20.56 -5.05
CA HIS A 46 -15.83 -21.57 -4.24
C HIS A 46 -14.98 -22.85 -4.14
N GLY A 47 -15.43 -23.79 -3.32
CA GLY A 47 -14.89 -25.14 -3.24
C GLY A 47 -13.38 -25.18 -2.91
N SER A 48 -12.64 -25.95 -3.69
CA SER A 48 -11.20 -26.16 -3.48
C SER A 48 -10.36 -24.89 -3.60
N GLN A 49 -10.72 -23.98 -4.51
CA GLN A 49 -10.00 -22.73 -4.72
C GLN A 49 -10.08 -21.81 -3.47
N LEU A 50 -11.28 -21.67 -2.90
CA LEU A 50 -11.47 -20.86 -1.69
C LEU A 50 -10.74 -21.48 -0.49
N LYS A 51 -10.84 -22.82 -0.35
CA LYS A 51 -10.12 -23.57 0.71
C LYS A 51 -8.60 -23.37 0.60
N ALA A 52 -8.05 -23.44 -0.62
CA ALA A 52 -6.62 -23.22 -0.84
C ALA A 52 -6.18 -21.81 -0.43
N ILE A 53 -6.94 -20.75 -0.82
CA ILE A 53 -6.64 -19.36 -0.42
C ILE A 53 -6.63 -19.25 1.09
N ILE A 54 -7.67 -19.72 1.78
CA ILE A 54 -7.79 -19.66 3.23
C ILE A 54 -6.64 -20.42 3.91
N SER A 55 -6.34 -21.63 3.44
CA SER A 55 -5.25 -22.45 3.97
C SER A 55 -3.89 -21.75 3.87
N ILE A 56 -3.61 -21.11 2.72
CA ILE A 56 -2.39 -20.32 2.53
C ILE A 56 -2.34 -19.15 3.51
N LEU A 57 -3.43 -18.41 3.67
CA LEU A 57 -3.47 -17.24 4.56
C LEU A 57 -3.35 -17.64 6.05
N ILE A 58 -3.94 -18.78 6.44
CA ILE A 58 -3.77 -19.34 7.79
C ILE A 58 -2.32 -19.81 7.98
N GLY A 59 -1.79 -20.59 7.05
CA GLY A 59 -0.42 -21.08 7.10
C GLY A 59 0.62 -19.96 7.17
N ARG A 60 0.33 -18.79 6.58
CA ARG A 60 1.16 -17.58 6.70
C ARG A 60 0.95 -16.80 8.01
N GLY A 61 0.05 -17.21 8.86
CA GLY A 61 -0.24 -16.53 10.12
C GLY A 61 -0.99 -15.20 9.93
N LEU A 62 -1.74 -15.05 8.85
CA LEU A 62 -2.47 -13.81 8.53
C LEU A 62 -3.92 -13.82 9.02
N LEU A 63 -4.51 -15.02 9.22
CA LEU A 63 -5.89 -15.19 9.63
C LEU A 63 -6.01 -15.91 10.97
N GLU A 64 -7.08 -15.57 11.70
CA GLU A 64 -7.66 -16.35 12.76
C GLU A 64 -8.93 -17.03 12.26
N THR A 65 -9.18 -18.24 12.75
CA THR A 65 -10.39 -19.02 12.41
C THR A 65 -11.13 -19.43 13.65
N LYS A 66 -12.46 -19.46 13.57
CA LYS A 66 -13.34 -20.01 14.58
C LYS A 66 -14.54 -20.63 13.87
N ASP A 67 -14.68 -21.95 13.95
CA ASP A 67 -15.71 -22.70 13.23
C ASP A 67 -15.69 -22.40 11.72
N HIS A 68 -16.77 -21.82 11.19
CA HIS A 68 -16.91 -21.39 9.77
C HIS A 68 -16.60 -19.91 9.56
N LEU A 69 -16.04 -19.25 10.56
CA LEU A 69 -15.68 -17.82 10.50
C LEU A 69 -14.18 -17.63 10.31
N VAL A 70 -13.84 -16.59 9.59
CA VAL A 70 -12.46 -16.13 9.41
C VAL A 70 -12.34 -14.65 9.78
N LYS A 71 -11.19 -14.25 10.30
CA LYS A 71 -10.87 -12.86 10.64
C LYS A 71 -9.41 -12.59 10.33
N LEU A 72 -9.12 -11.37 9.90
CA LEU A 72 -7.75 -10.89 9.78
C LEU A 72 -7.14 -10.72 11.19
N ARG A 73 -5.92 -11.19 11.40
CA ARG A 73 -5.16 -10.86 12.60
C ARG A 73 -4.89 -9.35 12.69
N PRO A 74 -4.59 -8.81 13.87
CA PRO A 74 -4.33 -7.38 14.03
C PRO A 74 -3.26 -6.89 13.02
N ARG A 75 -3.58 -5.84 12.25
CA ARG A 75 -2.68 -5.31 11.21
C ARG A 75 -1.30 -4.94 11.75
N VAL A 76 -1.25 -4.50 12.99
CA VAL A 76 0.01 -4.16 13.67
C VAL A 76 0.94 -5.36 13.86
N GLU A 77 0.43 -6.58 13.77
CA GLU A 77 1.22 -7.81 13.90
C GLU A 77 1.70 -8.36 12.55
N ILE A 78 0.92 -8.12 11.48
CA ILE A 78 1.08 -8.80 10.19
C ILE A 78 1.45 -7.88 9.02
N LEU A 79 1.26 -6.56 9.15
CA LEU A 79 1.61 -5.61 8.12
C LEU A 79 2.99 -5.00 8.43
N ALA A 80 4.01 -5.39 7.67
CA ALA A 80 5.37 -4.87 7.82
C ALA A 80 5.52 -3.43 7.31
N ILE A 81 4.61 -2.98 6.45
CA ILE A 81 4.63 -1.63 5.88
C ILE A 81 3.95 -0.65 6.84
N GLU A 82 4.72 0.33 7.32
CA GLU A 82 4.19 1.43 8.11
C GLU A 82 3.75 2.60 7.23
N ARG A 83 4.52 2.90 6.20
CA ARG A 83 4.29 4.05 5.33
C ARG A 83 4.80 3.81 3.92
N VAL A 84 4.08 4.31 2.94
CA VAL A 84 4.45 4.32 1.52
C VAL A 84 4.38 5.75 1.02
N TRP A 85 5.45 6.25 0.41
CA TRP A 85 5.46 7.51 -0.31
C TRP A 85 5.46 7.22 -1.80
N ALA A 86 4.60 7.90 -2.54
CA ALA A 86 4.60 7.86 -3.99
C ALA A 86 4.94 9.24 -4.53
N PHE A 87 5.88 9.30 -5.45
CA PHE A 87 6.30 10.54 -6.11
C PHE A 87 6.08 10.43 -7.60
N GLU A 88 5.38 11.40 -8.15
CA GLU A 88 5.31 11.62 -9.59
C GLU A 88 6.26 12.74 -9.97
N ALA A 89 7.37 12.41 -10.63
CA ALA A 89 8.41 13.35 -10.97
C ALA A 89 8.28 13.81 -12.42
N LYS A 90 8.18 15.12 -12.66
CA LYS A 90 8.13 15.73 -13.99
C LYS A 90 8.99 16.98 -14.02
N LEU A 91 9.72 17.18 -15.12
CA LEU A 91 10.47 18.41 -15.38
C LEU A 91 9.55 19.56 -15.85
N SER A 92 8.45 19.21 -16.50
CA SER A 92 7.40 20.09 -17.01
C SER A 92 6.05 19.36 -16.91
N HIS A 93 4.99 19.85 -17.56
CA HIS A 93 3.68 19.19 -17.62
C HIS A 93 3.06 18.91 -16.24
N TRP A 94 3.08 19.90 -15.38
CA TRP A 94 2.62 19.78 -13.99
C TRP A 94 1.17 19.28 -13.85
N LYS A 95 0.27 19.59 -14.83
CA LYS A 95 -1.12 19.10 -14.79
C LYS A 95 -1.17 17.58 -14.87
N GLU A 96 -0.39 17.01 -15.79
CA GLU A 96 -0.27 15.55 -15.93
C GLU A 96 0.35 14.92 -14.68
N ALA A 97 1.37 15.57 -14.10
CA ALA A 97 1.98 15.11 -12.85
C ALA A 97 0.95 15.05 -11.70
N ILE A 98 0.09 16.05 -11.58
CA ILE A 98 -0.99 16.08 -10.58
C ILE A 98 -1.98 14.93 -10.81
N GLU A 99 -2.42 14.70 -12.04
CA GLU A 99 -3.33 13.60 -12.37
C GLU A 99 -2.73 12.23 -12.06
N GLN A 100 -1.43 12.05 -12.33
CA GLN A 100 -0.72 10.81 -12.02
C GLN A 100 -0.53 10.64 -10.50
N ALA A 101 -0.16 11.69 -9.78
CA ALA A 101 -0.04 11.66 -8.33
C ALA A 101 -1.40 11.38 -7.65
N GLU A 102 -2.51 11.91 -8.18
CA GLU A 102 -3.85 11.62 -7.68
C GLU A 102 -4.21 10.13 -7.81
N ARG A 103 -3.78 9.47 -8.90
CA ARG A 103 -3.97 8.03 -9.07
C ARG A 103 -3.25 7.21 -8.00
N HIS A 104 -2.15 7.69 -7.45
CA HIS A 104 -1.45 6.98 -6.37
C HIS A 104 -2.28 6.93 -5.06
N LEU A 105 -3.26 7.81 -4.89
CA LEU A 105 -4.11 7.84 -3.70
C LEU A 105 -4.94 6.57 -3.49
N TRP A 106 -5.03 5.68 -4.48
CA TRP A 106 -5.71 4.40 -4.29
C TRP A 106 -4.94 3.42 -3.41
N PHE A 107 -3.62 3.55 -3.28
CA PHE A 107 -2.79 2.66 -2.46
C PHE A 107 -2.00 3.37 -1.35
N THR A 108 -1.73 4.68 -1.48
CA THR A 108 -1.07 5.46 -0.44
C THR A 108 -1.84 6.75 -0.14
N ARG A 109 -1.59 7.32 1.02
CA ARG A 109 -2.07 8.67 1.37
C ARG A 109 -0.97 9.72 1.26
N ASP A 110 0.28 9.28 1.10
CA ASP A 110 1.45 10.13 0.97
C ASP A 110 1.88 10.19 -0.50
N SER A 111 1.03 10.79 -1.35
CA SER A 111 1.33 11.03 -2.76
C SER A 111 1.80 12.45 -2.99
N TYR A 112 2.85 12.60 -3.78
CA TYR A 112 3.50 13.87 -4.05
C TYR A 112 3.74 14.06 -5.55
N VAL A 113 3.60 15.30 -6.00
CA VAL A 113 4.23 15.78 -7.22
C VAL A 113 5.62 16.28 -6.88
N LEU A 114 6.62 15.90 -7.66
CA LEU A 114 8.00 16.35 -7.56
C LEU A 114 8.38 17.09 -8.84
N MET A 115 8.75 18.36 -8.70
CA MET A 115 9.12 19.22 -9.81
C MET A 115 10.39 20.02 -9.52
N PRO A 116 11.13 20.47 -10.56
CA PRO A 116 12.19 21.44 -10.35
C PRO A 116 11.64 22.76 -9.78
N THR A 117 12.48 23.53 -9.13
CA THR A 117 12.14 24.89 -8.73
C THR A 117 11.86 25.74 -9.97
N ILE A 118 10.68 26.33 -10.06
CA ILE A 118 10.15 27.12 -11.16
C ILE A 118 9.67 28.49 -10.68
N GLN A 119 9.12 29.29 -11.57
CA GLN A 119 8.63 30.63 -11.25
C GLN A 119 7.53 30.59 -10.17
N LYS A 120 7.55 31.59 -9.25
CA LYS A 120 6.68 31.65 -8.07
C LYS A 120 5.18 31.60 -8.40
N ASP A 121 4.76 32.26 -9.48
CA ASP A 121 3.34 32.31 -9.84
C ASP A 121 2.81 30.94 -10.27
N ILE A 122 3.64 30.18 -10.98
CA ILE A 122 3.32 28.81 -11.38
C ILE A 122 3.28 27.90 -10.15
N ILE A 123 4.24 28.06 -9.23
CA ILE A 123 4.25 27.31 -7.96
C ILE A 123 2.96 27.53 -7.18
N ASN A 124 2.47 28.77 -7.06
CA ASN A 124 1.22 29.07 -6.37
C ASN A 124 0.02 28.35 -7.00
N THR A 125 -0.04 28.32 -8.32
CA THR A 125 -1.09 27.60 -9.07
C THR A 125 -1.05 26.10 -8.78
N ILE A 126 0.14 25.49 -8.88
CA ILE A 126 0.34 24.06 -8.60
C ILE A 126 0.01 23.74 -7.15
N THR A 127 0.44 24.59 -6.21
CA THR A 127 0.15 24.46 -4.78
C THR A 127 -1.35 24.37 -4.53
N CYS A 128 -2.12 25.29 -5.11
CA CYS A 128 -3.58 25.32 -4.97
C CYS A 128 -4.23 24.04 -5.54
N GLU A 129 -3.78 23.56 -6.69
CA GLU A 129 -4.31 22.34 -7.29
C GLU A 129 -3.93 21.07 -6.51
N CYS A 130 -2.72 21.00 -5.98
CA CYS A 130 -2.29 19.89 -5.13
C CYS A 130 -3.10 19.84 -3.83
N ASP A 131 -3.30 20.98 -3.17
CA ASP A 131 -4.08 21.09 -1.92
C ASP A 131 -5.54 20.66 -2.12
N LYS A 132 -6.20 21.12 -3.19
CA LYS A 132 -7.57 20.72 -3.54
C LYS A 132 -7.71 19.19 -3.70
N ARG A 133 -6.68 18.50 -4.19
CA ARG A 133 -6.70 17.06 -4.44
C ARG A 133 -6.12 16.24 -3.27
N GLY A 134 -5.63 16.93 -2.23
CA GLY A 134 -5.05 16.30 -1.04
C GLY A 134 -3.71 15.61 -1.29
N ILE A 135 -2.99 15.99 -2.36
CA ILE A 135 -1.63 15.52 -2.68
C ILE A 135 -0.59 16.54 -2.27
N GLY A 136 0.64 16.09 -2.02
CA GLY A 136 1.77 16.93 -1.68
C GLY A 136 2.44 17.54 -2.92
N LEU A 137 3.17 18.64 -2.71
CA LEU A 137 4.09 19.23 -3.66
C LEU A 137 5.48 19.33 -3.04
N SER A 138 6.46 18.74 -3.71
CA SER A 138 7.88 18.91 -3.39
C SER A 138 8.61 19.52 -4.59
N LEU A 139 9.49 20.46 -4.29
CA LEU A 139 10.36 21.07 -5.28
C LEU A 139 11.77 20.52 -5.11
N PHE A 140 12.44 20.29 -6.24
CA PHE A 140 13.83 19.84 -6.27
C PHE A 140 14.73 20.92 -6.83
N ASN A 141 15.82 21.16 -6.10
CA ASN A 141 16.92 22.01 -6.55
C ASN A 141 18.23 21.24 -6.44
N VAL A 142 19.04 21.26 -7.47
CA VAL A 142 20.31 20.50 -7.52
C VAL A 142 21.32 20.88 -6.43
N HIS A 143 21.20 22.07 -5.87
CA HIS A 143 22.11 22.60 -4.84
C HIS A 143 21.56 22.42 -3.41
N THR A 144 20.25 22.51 -3.24
CA THR A 144 19.61 22.49 -1.89
C THR A 144 18.81 21.21 -1.62
N GLY A 145 18.64 20.33 -2.63
CA GLY A 145 17.87 19.08 -2.50
C GLY A 145 16.36 19.32 -2.60
N PHE A 146 15.61 18.61 -1.77
CA PHE A 146 14.15 18.63 -1.78
C PHE A 146 13.58 19.62 -0.77
N ASP A 147 12.59 20.41 -1.20
CA ASP A 147 11.79 21.25 -0.33
C ASP A 147 10.30 20.89 -0.48
N THR A 148 9.63 20.62 0.62
CA THR A 148 8.19 20.28 0.62
C THR A 148 7.39 21.56 0.81
N VAL A 149 6.70 21.98 -0.25
CA VAL A 149 5.83 23.17 -0.27
C VAL A 149 4.45 22.86 0.29
N VAL A 150 3.88 21.72 -0.08
CA VAL A 150 2.57 21.25 0.39
C VAL A 150 2.71 19.83 0.89
N LYS A 151 2.13 19.54 2.06
CA LYS A 151 2.00 18.17 2.57
C LYS A 151 0.67 17.58 2.12
N PRO A 152 0.59 16.26 1.87
CA PRO A 152 -0.69 15.61 1.60
C PRO A 152 -1.68 15.84 2.74
N ALA A 153 -2.97 15.96 2.40
CA ALA A 153 -4.04 16.18 3.38
C ALA A 153 -4.17 15.04 4.42
N LYS A 154 -3.75 13.84 4.07
CA LYS A 154 -3.70 12.66 4.95
C LYS A 154 -2.36 11.96 4.75
N SER A 155 -1.92 11.21 5.75
CA SER A 155 -0.70 10.40 5.67
C SER A 155 -0.96 8.95 6.05
N GLY A 156 -0.03 8.06 5.71
CA GLY A 156 -0.03 6.65 6.02
C GLY A 156 -0.53 5.75 4.90
N VAL A 157 -0.61 4.46 5.18
CA VAL A 157 -1.03 3.45 4.19
C VAL A 157 -2.54 3.41 4.03
N ARG A 158 -2.98 3.19 2.79
CA ARG A 158 -4.38 2.94 2.47
C ARG A 158 -4.62 1.44 2.34
N ASN A 159 -5.70 0.95 2.96
CA ASN A 159 -6.08 -0.44 2.77
C ASN A 159 -6.50 -0.69 1.31
N SER A 160 -5.75 -1.53 0.64
CA SER A 160 -5.99 -1.91 -0.76
C SER A 160 -5.34 -3.27 -1.02
N PRO A 161 -5.78 -4.03 -2.03
CA PRO A 161 -5.09 -5.25 -2.44
C PRO A 161 -3.62 -5.02 -2.78
N PHE A 162 -3.29 -3.87 -3.37
CA PHE A 162 -1.90 -3.51 -3.70
C PHE A 162 -1.02 -3.41 -2.45
N LEU A 163 -1.52 -2.83 -1.36
CA LEU A 163 -0.77 -2.77 -0.10
C LEU A 163 -0.38 -4.17 0.39
N TRP A 164 -1.30 -5.12 0.30
CA TRP A 164 -1.04 -6.51 0.69
C TRP A 164 -0.09 -7.22 -0.25
N MET A 165 -0.18 -6.96 -1.57
CA MET A 165 0.80 -7.47 -2.53
C MET A 165 2.20 -6.90 -2.28
N LEU A 166 2.30 -5.60 -2.04
CA LEU A 166 3.56 -4.93 -1.71
C LEU A 166 4.15 -5.48 -0.39
N ASN A 167 3.30 -5.69 0.63
CA ASN A 167 3.72 -6.31 1.89
C ASN A 167 4.33 -7.70 1.66
N GLU A 168 3.71 -8.52 0.82
CA GLU A 168 4.23 -9.85 0.48
C GLU A 168 5.55 -9.79 -0.31
N MET A 169 5.68 -8.85 -1.23
CA MET A 169 6.95 -8.64 -1.96
C MET A 169 8.10 -8.27 -1.00
N ILE A 170 7.85 -7.37 -0.05
CA ILE A 170 8.86 -6.96 0.95
C ILE A 170 9.17 -8.12 1.89
N VAL A 171 8.16 -8.84 2.36
CA VAL A 171 8.33 -10.01 3.22
C VAL A 171 9.06 -11.15 2.48
N GLY A 172 8.77 -11.37 1.19
CA GLY A 172 9.40 -12.40 0.34
C GLY A 172 10.82 -12.05 -0.10
N GLY A 173 11.07 -10.79 -0.47
CA GLY A 173 12.34 -10.34 -1.05
C GLY A 173 13.53 -10.30 -0.09
N ASN A 174 13.31 -10.32 1.22
CA ASN A 174 14.40 -10.34 2.21
C ASN A 174 15.19 -11.67 2.27
N ASN A 175 14.83 -12.67 1.45
CA ASN A 175 15.55 -13.95 1.40
C ASN A 175 16.76 -13.95 0.45
N ASP A 176 16.84 -13.02 -0.50
CA ASP A 176 17.87 -13.03 -1.55
C ASP A 176 19.06 -12.11 -1.26
N GLY A 177 19.20 -11.60 -0.03
CA GLY A 177 20.35 -10.79 0.39
C GLY A 177 20.52 -9.46 -0.37
N THR A 178 19.60 -9.12 -1.28
CA THR A 178 19.58 -7.82 -1.94
C THR A 178 18.80 -6.84 -1.07
N SER A 179 19.54 -5.95 -0.41
CA SER A 179 18.97 -4.78 0.26
C SER A 179 18.24 -3.91 -0.77
N VAL A 180 16.95 -4.11 -0.89
CA VAL A 180 16.08 -3.19 -1.61
C VAL A 180 15.80 -2.04 -0.65
N LEU A 181 16.70 -1.12 -0.51
CA LEU A 181 16.51 0.24 0.04
C LEU A 181 17.82 0.70 0.72
N SER A 182 18.73 1.20 -0.04
CA SER A 182 19.66 2.22 0.44
C SER A 182 19.19 3.59 0.01
#